data_70ff84944373c235c2a0a2cbcda28e2f
#
_entry.id   70ff84944373c235c2a0a2cbcda28e2f
#
_cell.length_a   1.000
_cell.length_b   1.000
_cell.length_c   1.000
_cell.angle_alpha   90.00
_cell.angle_beta   90.00
_cell.angle_gamma   90.00
#
_symmetry.space_group_name_H-M   'P 1'
#
loop_
_entity.id
_entity.type
_entity.pdbx_description
1 polymer ?
#
loop_
_entity_poly.entity_id
_entity_poly.type
_entity_poly.pdbx_seq_one_letter_code
_entity_poly.pdbx_strand_id
1 'polypeptide(L)'
;MNKGREEKFRFSMHYPWRTLCAAVLLGSYALLLLSPALQQRLALPAGWWQPEYLQGAFVVLLLVAWFELVRFRQQQQKLRSLVEQLWLTKRELQLKAQTSASHTDKLKLFISDKLLEYIEYDEKFLHFKSIASEVRHNGVISFDKVQSALLYARDHSLPDEQGTQATLYLEALVGMRYLWDLLDLSTTDNMALHIGDHIAACEEQVFAAELQGINAEELPQAPLFDPRQALVDSLTLHLGLEVLRRGNKDSTEAAEPQALWQAVLEDHPDEPLYLQDNNGHFRVDIFPCEVLLGNANHFVLLLENLLRNAQFFAGKRQYKSPFPGVSVSLKEQQHYLDLSIYNRGPHISPQQQAQMFQLGYSTRRVKEHNGKGLGLYFVQQIVQGFDGVVVPHNIDNQACQYHLRLQLADGEIRHISLHQQLEDGLPLIRTDDCAAQKHWQLVLDKALVSIEVSQPAADCVSRLEVNNRFRSWFDPQHPGRPQWQITLSGRKQDKLSFIALDIRGVEFNLRMPTLTGRMDGIPALDDGPDVDKLGEHFQAPDDF
;
A
#
# COMPACT_ATOMS: atom_id res chain seq x y z
N MET A 1 36.01 21.03 -11.16
CA MET A 1 36.94 21.95 -11.90
C MET A 1 38.29 21.31 -11.90
N ASN A 2 38.64 20.60 -12.97
CA ASN A 2 39.96 20.01 -13.18
C ASN A 2 40.44 20.53 -14.55
N LYS A 3 41.38 21.45 -14.50
CA LYS A 3 42.06 21.98 -15.70
C LYS A 3 42.91 20.83 -16.30
N GLY A 4 42.34 20.09 -17.23
CA GLY A 4 43.09 19.20 -18.09
C GLY A 4 44.05 19.99 -18.94
N ARG A 5 45.36 19.77 -18.77
CA ARG A 5 46.43 20.23 -19.68
C ARG A 5 46.09 19.79 -21.09
N GLU A 6 45.80 20.75 -21.96
CA GLU A 6 45.87 20.54 -23.40
C GLU A 6 47.32 20.24 -23.77
N GLU A 7 47.70 18.98 -23.83
CA GLU A 7 48.91 18.57 -24.53
C GLU A 7 48.66 18.81 -26.03
N LYS A 8 49.23 19.92 -26.54
CA LYS A 8 49.30 20.18 -27.98
C LYS A 8 50.17 19.11 -28.62
N PHE A 9 49.54 18.10 -29.18
CA PHE A 9 50.22 17.12 -30.02
C PHE A 9 50.77 17.82 -31.25
N ARG A 10 52.07 18.17 -31.23
CA ARG A 10 52.80 18.63 -32.43
C ARG A 10 53.20 17.39 -33.22
N PHE A 11 52.49 17.13 -34.29
CA PHE A 11 52.89 16.16 -35.30
C PHE A 11 54.03 16.75 -36.12
N SER A 12 55.29 16.35 -35.87
CA SER A 12 56.37 16.62 -36.75
C SER A 12 56.52 15.49 -37.79
N MET A 13 56.12 15.72 -39.03
CA MET A 13 56.40 14.77 -40.07
C MET A 13 57.94 14.85 -40.39
N HIS A 14 58.64 13.74 -40.14
CA HIS A 14 60.02 13.63 -40.47
C HIS A 14 60.12 13.43 -41.99
N TYR A 15 60.53 14.50 -42.69
CA TYR A 15 60.91 14.44 -44.07
C TYR A 15 62.26 13.74 -44.14
N PRO A 16 62.57 12.91 -45.21
CA PRO A 16 63.85 12.21 -45.39
C PRO A 16 64.96 13.15 -45.84
N TRP A 17 65.21 14.24 -45.11
CA TRP A 17 66.22 15.26 -45.46
C TRP A 17 67.61 14.69 -45.53
N ARG A 18 67.94 13.67 -44.73
CA ARG A 18 69.27 13.06 -44.70
C ARG A 18 69.56 12.29 -45.99
N THR A 19 68.56 11.52 -46.48
CA THR A 19 68.67 10.83 -47.78
C THR A 19 68.70 11.79 -48.90
N LEU A 20 67.96 12.87 -48.87
CA LEU A 20 67.91 13.88 -49.88
C LEU A 20 69.24 14.65 -49.95
N CYS A 21 69.81 15.07 -48.84
CA CYS A 21 71.11 15.68 -48.75
C CYS A 21 72.23 14.73 -49.20
N ALA A 22 72.21 13.46 -48.77
CA ALA A 22 73.19 12.48 -49.22
C ALA A 22 73.11 12.22 -50.74
N ALA A 23 71.89 12.14 -51.30
CA ALA A 23 71.67 11.97 -52.71
C ALA A 23 72.19 13.17 -53.53
N VAL A 24 71.97 14.41 -53.04
CA VAL A 24 72.50 15.64 -53.70
C VAL A 24 74.05 15.66 -53.64
N LEU A 25 74.63 15.29 -52.47
CA LEU A 25 76.07 15.22 -52.35
C LEU A 25 76.66 14.14 -53.24
N LEU A 26 76.03 12.96 -53.33
CA LEU A 26 76.49 11.90 -54.22
C LEU A 26 76.36 12.31 -55.71
N GLY A 27 75.26 12.96 -56.10
CA GLY A 27 74.99 13.45 -57.42
C GLY A 27 76.00 14.53 -57.81
N SER A 28 76.35 15.47 -56.92
CA SER A 28 77.34 16.51 -57.18
C SER A 28 78.73 15.89 -57.27
N TYR A 29 79.06 14.88 -56.48
CA TYR A 29 80.33 14.17 -56.59
C TYR A 29 80.44 13.38 -57.93
N ALA A 30 79.40 12.69 -58.33
CA ALA A 30 79.34 11.99 -59.59
C ALA A 30 79.49 12.96 -60.79
N LEU A 31 78.88 14.13 -60.72
CA LEU A 31 78.96 15.17 -61.72
C LEU A 31 80.41 15.75 -61.85
N LEU A 32 81.06 15.88 -60.70
CA LEU A 32 82.49 16.27 -60.68
C LEU A 32 83.40 15.20 -61.29
N LEU A 33 83.12 13.90 -61.04
CA LEU A 33 83.88 12.80 -61.68
C LEU A 33 83.70 12.76 -63.19
N LEU A 34 82.52 13.13 -63.72
CA LEU A 34 82.23 13.10 -65.14
C LEU A 34 82.75 14.34 -65.95
N SER A 35 83.13 15.41 -65.22
CA SER A 35 83.51 16.67 -65.87
C SER A 35 84.99 17.04 -65.59
N PRO A 36 85.93 16.72 -66.48
CA PRO A 36 87.38 16.99 -66.32
C PRO A 36 87.71 18.49 -66.18
N ALA A 37 86.89 19.35 -66.80
CA ALA A 37 87.06 20.79 -66.69
C ALA A 37 86.79 21.37 -65.30
N LEU A 38 85.89 20.74 -64.54
CA LEU A 38 85.59 21.10 -63.16
C LEU A 38 86.62 20.55 -62.16
N GLN A 39 87.18 19.37 -62.47
CA GLN A 39 88.29 18.77 -61.68
C GLN A 39 89.54 19.64 -61.68
N GLN A 40 89.92 20.20 -62.87
CA GLN A 40 91.06 21.12 -63.01
C GLN A 40 90.85 22.44 -62.25
N ARG A 41 89.66 22.98 -62.22
CA ARG A 41 89.36 24.22 -61.49
C ARG A 41 89.39 24.10 -59.97
N LEU A 42 89.05 22.94 -59.41
CA LEU A 42 89.01 22.72 -57.98
C LEU A 42 90.35 22.33 -57.33
N ALA A 43 91.41 22.06 -58.13
CA ALA A 43 92.78 21.80 -57.74
C ALA A 43 92.94 20.82 -56.57
N LEU A 44 92.07 19.80 -56.45
CA LEU A 44 92.11 18.81 -55.44
C LEU A 44 93.07 17.66 -55.75
N PRO A 45 93.68 16.94 -54.75
CA PRO A 45 94.62 15.85 -55.05
C PRO A 45 94.00 14.72 -55.87
N ALA A 46 94.79 14.12 -56.79
CA ALA A 46 94.33 13.07 -57.72
C ALA A 46 93.72 11.84 -57.04
N GLY A 47 94.06 11.55 -55.77
CA GLY A 47 93.51 10.46 -55.01
C GLY A 47 92.03 10.62 -54.67
N TRP A 48 91.43 11.84 -54.73
CA TRP A 48 90.03 12.09 -54.45
C TRP A 48 89.10 11.76 -55.61
N TRP A 49 89.59 11.53 -56.83
CA TRP A 49 88.82 11.25 -58.02
C TRP A 49 88.74 9.76 -58.38
N GLN A 50 88.98 8.85 -57.37
CA GLN A 50 88.91 7.43 -57.65
C GLN A 50 87.45 6.95 -57.63
N PRO A 51 87.00 6.16 -58.64
CA PRO A 51 85.61 5.68 -58.75
C PRO A 51 85.19 4.78 -57.61
N GLU A 52 86.15 4.24 -56.87
CA GLU A 52 85.89 3.39 -55.71
C GLU A 52 85.17 4.15 -54.53
N TYR A 53 85.48 5.45 -54.39
CA TYR A 53 84.77 6.30 -53.41
C TYR A 53 83.30 6.52 -53.72
N LEU A 54 82.97 6.55 -55.07
CA LEU A 54 81.56 6.64 -55.47
C LEU A 54 80.75 5.42 -55.07
N GLN A 55 81.38 4.23 -55.21
CA GLN A 55 80.74 2.99 -54.78
C GLN A 55 80.54 2.95 -53.25
N GLY A 56 81.54 3.36 -52.49
CA GLY A 56 81.42 3.45 -51.00
C GLY A 56 80.36 4.47 -50.58
N ALA A 57 80.33 5.67 -51.21
CA ALA A 57 79.32 6.68 -50.90
C ALA A 57 77.91 6.25 -51.31
N PHE A 58 77.76 5.44 -52.36
CA PHE A 58 76.46 4.85 -52.75
C PHE A 58 75.95 3.82 -51.71
N VAL A 59 76.83 2.99 -51.19
CA VAL A 59 76.48 2.05 -50.11
C VAL A 59 76.03 2.80 -48.86
N VAL A 60 76.71 3.88 -48.46
CA VAL A 60 76.33 4.74 -47.37
C VAL A 60 74.98 5.38 -47.62
N LEU A 61 74.68 5.85 -48.80
CA LEU A 61 73.37 6.40 -49.22
C LEU A 61 72.25 5.35 -49.03
N LEU A 62 72.50 4.12 -49.50
CA LEU A 62 71.52 3.02 -49.32
C LEU A 62 71.24 2.69 -47.84
N LEU A 63 72.30 2.67 -47.03
CA LEU A 63 72.15 2.46 -45.60
C LEU A 63 71.36 3.57 -44.89
N VAL A 64 71.63 4.83 -45.23
CA VAL A 64 70.88 5.99 -44.73
C VAL A 64 69.42 5.94 -45.21
N ALA A 65 69.20 5.64 -46.50
CA ALA A 65 67.85 5.46 -47.03
C ALA A 65 67.09 4.32 -46.34
N TRP A 66 67.76 3.18 -46.12
CA TRP A 66 67.18 2.06 -45.40
C TRP A 66 66.79 2.43 -43.98
N PHE A 67 67.65 3.10 -43.23
CA PHE A 67 67.41 3.53 -41.88
C PHE A 67 66.22 4.51 -41.77
N GLU A 68 66.17 5.49 -42.71
CA GLU A 68 65.02 6.41 -42.76
C GLU A 68 63.73 5.72 -43.18
N LEU A 69 63.78 4.73 -44.07
CA LEU A 69 62.60 3.94 -44.45
C LEU A 69 62.06 3.10 -43.23
N VAL A 70 62.95 2.47 -42.49
CA VAL A 70 62.55 1.72 -41.29
C VAL A 70 61.93 2.64 -40.24
N ARG A 71 62.55 3.80 -40.02
CA ARG A 71 62.03 4.82 -39.10
C ARG A 71 60.66 5.38 -39.55
N PHE A 72 60.48 5.61 -40.82
CA PHE A 72 59.21 6.05 -41.40
C PHE A 72 58.12 4.98 -41.27
N ARG A 73 58.41 3.71 -41.50
CA ARG A 73 57.48 2.59 -41.30
C ARG A 73 57.08 2.47 -39.83
N GLN A 74 58.01 2.60 -38.90
CA GLN A 74 57.70 2.58 -37.46
C GLN A 74 56.78 3.75 -37.05
N GLN A 75 57.01 4.93 -37.60
CA GLN A 75 56.13 6.09 -37.36
C GLN A 75 54.74 5.89 -37.95
N GLN A 76 54.62 5.35 -39.15
CA GLN A 76 53.34 5.02 -39.76
C GLN A 76 52.53 3.97 -38.95
N GLN A 77 53.22 2.95 -38.43
CA GLN A 77 52.58 1.96 -37.58
C GLN A 77 52.03 2.57 -36.28
N LYS A 78 52.81 3.44 -35.63
CA LYS A 78 52.36 4.16 -34.41
C LYS A 78 51.19 5.09 -34.74
N LEU A 79 51.18 5.75 -35.87
CA LEU A 79 50.11 6.65 -36.30
C LEU A 79 48.82 5.86 -36.59
N ARG A 80 48.92 4.70 -37.24
CA ARG A 80 47.79 3.80 -37.51
C ARG A 80 47.19 3.28 -36.22
N SER A 81 47.99 2.80 -35.26
CA SER A 81 47.48 2.31 -33.97
C SER A 81 46.79 3.43 -33.17
N LEU A 82 47.32 4.65 -33.22
CA LEU A 82 46.74 5.79 -32.52
C LEU A 82 45.40 6.22 -33.15
N VAL A 83 45.30 6.23 -34.47
CA VAL A 83 44.05 6.51 -35.20
C VAL A 83 43.00 5.43 -34.91
N GLU A 84 43.42 4.17 -34.85
CA GLU A 84 42.53 3.04 -34.51
C GLU A 84 41.99 3.16 -33.10
N GLN A 85 42.84 3.49 -32.12
CA GLN A 85 42.41 3.75 -30.73
C GLN A 85 41.44 4.94 -30.66
N LEU A 86 41.70 6.04 -31.37
CA LEU A 86 40.79 7.18 -31.42
C LEU A 86 39.43 6.83 -32.04
N TRP A 87 39.43 5.99 -33.07
CA TRP A 87 38.18 5.50 -33.67
C TRP A 87 37.37 4.64 -32.74
N LEU A 88 38.02 3.74 -32.01
CA LEU A 88 37.36 2.89 -31.00
C LEU A 88 36.77 3.73 -29.85
N THR A 89 37.54 4.65 -29.30
CA THR A 89 37.07 5.56 -28.23
C THR A 89 35.91 6.46 -28.71
N LYS A 90 36.00 6.99 -29.94
CA LYS A 90 34.91 7.78 -30.53
C LYS A 90 33.63 6.95 -30.67
N ARG A 91 33.76 5.71 -31.14
CA ARG A 91 32.60 4.79 -31.28
C ARG A 91 31.98 4.45 -29.94
N GLU A 92 32.78 4.20 -28.91
CA GLU A 92 32.32 3.94 -27.57
C GLU A 92 31.58 5.15 -26.95
N LEU A 93 32.15 6.36 -27.13
CA LEU A 93 31.50 7.59 -26.68
C LEU A 93 30.18 7.87 -27.42
N GLN A 94 30.13 7.57 -28.74
CA GLN A 94 28.87 7.70 -29.48
C GLN A 94 27.80 6.73 -29.01
N LEU A 95 28.15 5.48 -28.72
CA LEU A 95 27.21 4.50 -28.15
C LEU A 95 26.75 4.93 -26.78
N LYS A 96 27.63 5.36 -25.89
CA LYS A 96 27.28 5.89 -24.57
C LYS A 96 26.37 7.12 -24.66
N ALA A 97 26.64 8.03 -25.58
CA ALA A 97 25.80 9.21 -25.81
C ALA A 97 24.41 8.84 -26.33
N GLN A 98 24.31 7.87 -27.24
CA GLN A 98 23.02 7.39 -27.75
C GLN A 98 22.20 6.68 -26.66
N THR A 99 22.82 5.80 -25.85
CA THR A 99 22.14 5.16 -24.74
C THR A 99 21.67 6.16 -23.67
N SER A 100 22.53 7.13 -23.33
CA SER A 100 22.16 8.19 -22.37
C SER A 100 21.03 9.08 -22.92
N ALA A 101 21.03 9.44 -24.18
CA ALA A 101 19.94 10.21 -24.81
C ALA A 101 18.62 9.42 -24.78
N SER A 102 18.65 8.12 -25.13
CA SER A 102 17.45 7.25 -25.05
C SER A 102 16.92 7.11 -23.63
N HIS A 103 17.79 6.98 -22.61
CA HIS A 103 17.37 6.96 -21.22
C HIS A 103 16.77 8.29 -20.78
N THR A 104 17.36 9.41 -21.19
CA THR A 104 16.83 10.74 -20.88
C THR A 104 15.47 10.98 -21.52
N ASP A 105 15.25 10.54 -22.75
CA ASP A 105 13.97 10.68 -23.43
C ASP A 105 12.89 9.78 -22.81
N LYS A 106 13.23 8.54 -22.43
CA LYS A 106 12.32 7.66 -21.68
C LYS A 106 11.98 8.25 -20.32
N LEU A 107 12.94 8.82 -19.60
CA LEU A 107 12.73 9.46 -18.31
C LEU A 107 11.84 10.70 -18.46
N LYS A 108 12.04 11.52 -19.50
CA LYS A 108 11.19 12.68 -19.80
C LYS A 108 9.76 12.28 -20.10
N LEU A 109 9.54 11.24 -20.91
CA LEU A 109 8.21 10.71 -21.21
C LEU A 109 7.54 10.19 -19.94
N PHE A 110 8.24 9.41 -19.12
CA PHE A 110 7.71 8.89 -17.86
C PHE A 110 7.36 10.01 -16.88
N ILE A 111 8.23 11.02 -16.72
CA ILE A 111 7.96 12.19 -15.87
C ILE A 111 6.80 13.00 -16.43
N SER A 112 6.73 13.20 -17.75
CA SER A 112 5.63 13.93 -18.40
C SER A 112 4.30 13.24 -18.20
N ASP A 113 4.23 11.91 -18.39
CA ASP A 113 2.99 11.14 -18.20
C ASP A 113 2.56 11.15 -16.72
N LYS A 114 3.51 11.00 -15.78
CA LYS A 114 3.20 11.06 -14.36
C LYS A 114 2.81 12.46 -13.89
N LEU A 115 3.45 13.49 -14.40
CA LEU A 115 3.07 14.88 -14.13
C LEU A 115 1.67 15.20 -14.70
N LEU A 116 1.37 14.76 -15.92
CA LEU A 116 0.04 14.96 -16.51
C LEU A 116 -1.05 14.24 -15.70
N GLU A 117 -0.79 12.99 -15.29
CA GLU A 117 -1.69 12.23 -14.42
C GLU A 117 -1.92 12.98 -13.09
N TYR A 118 -0.85 13.52 -12.49
CA TYR A 118 -0.92 14.28 -11.23
C TYR A 118 -1.67 15.61 -11.40
N ILE A 119 -1.39 16.35 -12.48
CA ILE A 119 -2.07 17.62 -12.80
C ILE A 119 -3.56 17.38 -13.06
N GLU A 120 -3.93 16.33 -13.79
CA GLU A 120 -5.34 15.99 -14.05
C GLU A 120 -6.09 15.63 -12.76
N TYR A 121 -5.41 14.98 -11.80
CA TYR A 121 -5.96 14.69 -10.48
C TYR A 121 -6.12 15.93 -9.63
N ASP A 122 -5.10 16.76 -9.61
CA ASP A 122 -5.08 18.01 -8.83
C ASP A 122 -6.15 18.99 -9.37
N GLU A 123 -6.28 19.10 -10.70
CA GLU A 123 -7.33 19.91 -11.34
C GLU A 123 -8.75 19.42 -10.99
N LYS A 124 -8.99 18.10 -11.01
CA LYS A 124 -10.28 17.52 -10.61
C LYS A 124 -10.59 17.74 -9.13
N PHE A 125 -9.59 17.63 -8.29
CA PHE A 125 -9.74 17.87 -6.85
C PHE A 125 -10.00 19.35 -6.55
N LEU A 126 -9.23 20.25 -7.15
CA LEU A 126 -9.43 21.70 -7.02
C LEU A 126 -10.82 22.13 -7.57
N HIS A 127 -11.26 21.52 -8.65
CA HIS A 127 -12.60 21.78 -9.20
C HIS A 127 -13.69 21.28 -8.25
N PHE A 128 -13.54 20.06 -7.69
CA PHE A 128 -14.47 19.55 -6.68
C PHE A 128 -14.50 20.46 -5.43
N LYS A 129 -13.33 20.86 -4.93
CA LYS A 129 -13.19 21.76 -3.79
C LYS A 129 -13.82 23.13 -4.06
N SER A 130 -13.65 23.68 -5.26
CA SER A 130 -14.26 24.94 -5.68
C SER A 130 -15.80 24.84 -5.68
N ILE A 131 -16.34 23.75 -6.25
CA ILE A 131 -17.81 23.51 -6.26
C ILE A 131 -18.32 23.31 -4.83
N ALA A 132 -17.64 22.53 -4.00
CA ALA A 132 -18.02 22.31 -2.61
C ALA A 132 -18.02 23.62 -1.82
N SER A 133 -16.99 24.46 -2.02
CA SER A 133 -16.90 25.79 -1.41
C SER A 133 -18.03 26.72 -1.85
N GLU A 134 -18.39 26.70 -3.14
CA GLU A 134 -19.50 27.50 -3.66
C GLU A 134 -20.85 27.02 -3.11
N VAL A 135 -21.08 25.70 -3.07
CA VAL A 135 -22.28 25.09 -2.48
C VAL A 135 -22.38 25.43 -0.99
N ARG A 136 -21.27 25.32 -0.25
CA ARG A 136 -21.22 25.69 1.17
C ARG A 136 -21.54 27.17 1.35
N HIS A 137 -20.87 28.05 0.62
CA HIS A 137 -21.07 29.51 0.76
C HIS A 137 -22.52 29.93 0.44
N ASN A 138 -23.10 29.38 -0.62
CA ASN A 138 -24.45 29.71 -1.05
C ASN A 138 -25.52 28.93 -0.27
N GLY A 139 -25.16 27.80 0.32
CA GLY A 139 -26.03 26.88 1.05
C GLY A 139 -26.28 27.23 2.51
N VAL A 140 -25.41 28.03 3.16
CA VAL A 140 -25.50 28.33 4.60
C VAL A 140 -26.89 28.78 5.01
N ILE A 141 -27.45 29.78 4.33
CA ILE A 141 -28.76 30.35 4.67
C ILE A 141 -29.89 29.34 4.45
N SER A 142 -29.79 28.53 3.38
CA SER A 142 -30.78 27.49 3.08
C SER A 142 -30.69 26.33 4.09
N PHE A 143 -29.49 25.95 4.50
CA PHE A 143 -29.24 24.98 5.52
C PHE A 143 -29.87 25.38 6.87
N ASP A 144 -29.58 26.59 7.35
CA ASP A 144 -30.10 27.10 8.60
C ASP A 144 -31.63 27.16 8.60
N LYS A 145 -32.26 27.53 7.46
CA LYS A 145 -33.71 27.54 7.31
C LYS A 145 -34.32 26.14 7.38
N VAL A 146 -33.71 25.17 6.69
CA VAL A 146 -34.21 23.79 6.70
C VAL A 146 -34.01 23.18 8.07
N GLN A 147 -32.85 23.38 8.71
CA GLN A 147 -32.58 22.93 10.07
C GLN A 147 -33.59 23.50 11.07
N SER A 148 -33.84 24.81 11.01
CA SER A 148 -34.81 25.46 11.89
C SER A 148 -36.25 24.97 11.65
N ALA A 149 -36.62 24.70 10.40
CA ALA A 149 -37.93 24.13 10.06
C ALA A 149 -38.10 22.70 10.57
N LEU A 150 -37.06 21.86 10.45
CA LEU A 150 -37.09 20.48 10.97
C LEU A 150 -37.15 20.43 12.48
N LEU A 151 -36.36 21.27 13.18
CA LEU A 151 -36.41 21.41 14.62
C LEU A 151 -37.78 21.87 15.09
N TYR A 152 -38.37 22.90 14.44
CA TYR A 152 -39.69 23.36 14.75
C TYR A 152 -40.73 22.27 14.53
N ALA A 153 -40.68 21.53 13.44
CA ALA A 153 -41.61 20.44 13.13
C ALA A 153 -41.49 19.31 14.19
N ARG A 154 -40.29 18.93 14.59
CA ARG A 154 -40.05 17.93 15.66
C ARG A 154 -40.69 18.35 16.97
N ASP A 155 -40.46 19.60 17.38
CA ASP A 155 -40.90 20.12 18.69
C ASP A 155 -42.42 20.38 18.76
N HIS A 156 -43.09 20.51 17.60
CA HIS A 156 -44.51 20.78 17.48
C HIS A 156 -45.33 19.62 16.90
N SER A 157 -44.75 18.42 16.80
CA SER A 157 -45.48 17.22 16.36
C SER A 157 -46.59 16.83 17.36
N LEU A 158 -47.80 16.46 16.83
CA LEU A 158 -48.97 16.09 17.65
C LEU A 158 -48.72 14.78 18.43
N PRO A 159 -49.28 14.60 19.66
CA PRO A 159 -49.01 13.47 20.54
C PRO A 159 -49.30 12.07 19.95
N ASP A 160 -50.28 11.93 19.06
CA ASP A 160 -50.67 10.63 18.48
C ASP A 160 -49.76 10.15 17.33
N GLU A 161 -48.97 11.05 16.74
CA GLU A 161 -48.03 10.76 15.62
C GLU A 161 -46.56 10.87 16.06
N GLN A 162 -46.32 11.19 17.34
CA GLN A 162 -45.00 11.58 17.87
C GLN A 162 -43.88 10.54 17.63
N GLY A 163 -44.22 9.24 17.62
CA GLY A 163 -43.15 8.22 17.46
C GLY A 163 -42.50 8.20 16.08
N THR A 164 -43.32 8.22 15.01
CA THR A 164 -42.80 7.99 13.66
C THR A 164 -42.34 9.30 12.98
N GLN A 165 -43.10 10.39 13.14
CA GLN A 165 -42.78 11.68 12.49
C GLN A 165 -41.60 12.38 13.14
N ALA A 166 -41.50 12.37 14.49
CA ALA A 166 -40.38 12.94 15.22
C ALA A 166 -39.06 12.23 14.85
N THR A 167 -39.10 10.90 14.71
CA THR A 167 -37.95 10.10 14.26
C THR A 167 -37.52 10.50 12.85
N LEU A 168 -38.44 10.65 11.90
CA LEU A 168 -38.13 11.08 10.54
C LEU A 168 -37.50 12.48 10.50
N TYR A 169 -37.97 13.41 11.32
CA TYR A 169 -37.36 14.75 11.41
C TYR A 169 -35.95 14.69 12.02
N LEU A 170 -35.74 13.83 13.00
CA LEU A 170 -34.43 13.61 13.60
C LEU A 170 -33.44 13.02 12.58
N GLU A 171 -33.86 11.98 11.85
CA GLU A 171 -33.06 11.36 10.79
C GLU A 171 -32.70 12.38 9.69
N ALA A 172 -33.66 13.21 9.30
CA ALA A 172 -33.42 14.27 8.31
C ALA A 172 -32.41 15.32 8.82
N LEU A 173 -32.46 15.68 10.10
CA LEU A 173 -31.51 16.59 10.75
C LEU A 173 -30.11 15.98 10.80
N VAL A 174 -29.99 14.73 11.20
CA VAL A 174 -28.72 13.99 11.26
C VAL A 174 -28.09 13.92 9.86
N GLY A 175 -28.86 13.49 8.87
CA GLY A 175 -28.38 13.41 7.48
C GLY A 175 -27.96 14.77 6.90
N MET A 176 -28.66 15.83 7.27
CA MET A 176 -28.34 17.17 6.82
C MET A 176 -27.06 17.72 7.49
N ARG A 177 -26.88 17.50 8.81
CA ARG A 177 -25.66 17.87 9.52
C ARG A 177 -24.46 17.12 8.96
N TYR A 178 -24.60 15.82 8.73
CA TYR A 178 -23.56 15.02 8.10
C TYR A 178 -23.14 15.56 6.73
N LEU A 179 -24.11 15.91 5.88
CA LEU A 179 -23.81 16.52 4.58
C LEU A 179 -23.06 17.84 4.71
N TRP A 180 -23.42 18.64 5.70
CA TRP A 180 -22.76 19.93 5.96
C TRP A 180 -21.32 19.74 6.42
N ASP A 181 -21.07 18.84 7.36
CA ASP A 181 -19.74 18.53 7.86
C ASP A 181 -18.84 17.93 6.75
N LEU A 182 -19.42 17.10 5.85
CA LEU A 182 -18.73 16.59 4.68
C LEU A 182 -18.30 17.72 3.72
N LEU A 183 -19.17 18.70 3.48
CA LEU A 183 -18.85 19.88 2.67
C LEU A 183 -17.78 20.74 3.33
N ASP A 184 -17.84 20.93 4.65
CA ASP A 184 -16.85 21.67 5.41
C ASP A 184 -15.47 21.04 5.30
N LEU A 185 -15.34 19.76 5.56
CA LEU A 185 -14.10 19.00 5.39
C LEU A 185 -13.57 19.07 3.96
N SER A 186 -14.45 18.96 2.97
CA SER A 186 -14.06 18.98 1.56
C SER A 186 -13.51 20.32 1.08
N THR A 187 -13.86 21.41 1.76
CA THR A 187 -13.38 22.77 1.44
C THR A 187 -12.10 23.17 2.15
N THR A 188 -11.71 22.42 3.17
CA THR A 188 -10.54 22.71 4.01
C THR A 188 -9.24 22.39 3.28
N ASP A 189 -8.22 23.26 3.40
CA ASP A 189 -6.91 23.07 2.76
C ASP A 189 -6.10 21.96 3.40
N ASN A 190 -6.19 21.81 4.73
CA ASN A 190 -5.55 20.76 5.50
C ASN A 190 -6.58 20.14 6.47
N MET A 191 -7.17 19.05 6.04
CA MET A 191 -8.23 18.38 6.79
C MET A 191 -7.74 17.86 8.15
N ALA A 192 -6.56 17.26 8.21
CA ALA A 192 -6.01 16.75 9.47
C ALA A 192 -5.81 17.86 10.49
N LEU A 193 -5.25 18.99 10.05
CA LEU A 193 -5.06 20.15 10.92
C LEU A 193 -6.41 20.73 11.40
N HIS A 194 -7.38 20.86 10.50
CA HIS A 194 -8.71 21.37 10.86
C HIS A 194 -9.42 20.49 11.90
N ILE A 195 -9.34 19.17 11.74
CA ILE A 195 -9.88 18.22 12.73
C ILE A 195 -9.10 18.30 14.05
N GLY A 196 -7.77 18.37 14.00
CA GLY A 196 -6.91 18.52 15.17
C GLY A 196 -7.19 19.81 15.95
N ASP A 197 -7.33 20.94 15.26
CA ASP A 197 -7.70 22.23 15.88
C ASP A 197 -9.09 22.16 16.54
N HIS A 198 -10.05 21.49 15.89
CA HIS A 198 -11.37 21.27 16.47
C HIS A 198 -11.32 20.40 17.73
N ILE A 199 -10.53 19.33 17.72
CA ILE A 199 -10.35 18.44 18.89
C ILE A 199 -9.65 19.19 20.02
N ALA A 200 -8.62 19.99 19.74
CA ALA A 200 -7.96 20.82 20.75
C ALA A 200 -8.93 21.84 21.40
N ALA A 201 -9.82 22.43 20.61
CA ALA A 201 -10.88 23.29 21.15
C ALA A 201 -11.88 22.51 22.03
N CYS A 202 -12.18 21.24 21.70
CA CYS A 202 -12.98 20.36 22.54
C CYS A 202 -12.27 20.02 23.85
N GLU A 203 -10.96 19.75 23.82
CA GLU A 203 -10.14 19.52 25.02
C GLU A 203 -10.19 20.73 25.97
N GLU A 204 -10.01 21.95 25.44
CA GLU A 204 -10.11 23.17 26.23
C GLU A 204 -11.48 23.33 26.89
N GLN A 205 -12.56 22.98 26.17
CA GLN A 205 -13.93 23.03 26.71
C GLN A 205 -14.15 22.01 27.84
N VAL A 206 -13.68 20.78 27.68
CA VAL A 206 -13.78 19.73 28.71
C VAL A 206 -13.00 20.17 29.96
N PHE A 207 -11.75 20.61 29.78
CA PHE A 207 -10.93 21.08 30.89
C PHE A 207 -11.55 22.27 31.63
N ALA A 208 -12.14 23.22 30.88
CA ALA A 208 -12.82 24.36 31.47
C ALA A 208 -14.08 23.97 32.24
N ALA A 209 -14.83 22.95 31.76
CA ALA A 209 -16.00 22.41 32.43
C ALA A 209 -15.61 21.70 33.73
N GLU A 210 -14.57 20.88 33.72
CA GLU A 210 -14.05 20.20 34.91
C GLU A 210 -13.62 21.18 36.00
N LEU A 211 -12.92 22.25 35.63
CA LEU A 211 -12.54 23.32 36.55
C LEU A 211 -13.75 24.02 37.20
N GLN A 212 -14.89 24.06 36.50
CA GLN A 212 -16.14 24.66 37.00
C GLN A 212 -17.05 23.63 37.71
N GLY A 213 -16.67 22.35 37.72
CA GLY A 213 -17.48 21.24 38.24
C GLY A 213 -18.73 20.98 37.41
N ILE A 214 -18.71 21.29 36.11
CA ILE A 214 -19.77 21.03 35.13
C ILE A 214 -19.42 19.76 34.39
N ASN A 215 -20.40 18.86 34.20
CA ASN A 215 -20.20 17.66 33.39
C ASN A 215 -20.05 18.07 31.92
N ALA A 216 -19.02 17.56 31.23
CA ALA A 216 -18.76 17.85 29.82
C ALA A 216 -19.92 17.46 28.89
N GLU A 217 -20.73 16.46 29.28
CA GLU A 217 -21.92 16.01 28.55
C GLU A 217 -23.08 17.03 28.60
N GLU A 218 -23.07 17.93 29.57
CA GLU A 218 -24.09 18.98 29.75
C GLU A 218 -23.77 20.26 28.94
N LEU A 219 -22.66 20.28 28.24
CA LEU A 219 -22.25 21.45 27.45
C LEU A 219 -23.17 21.63 26.21
N PRO A 220 -23.47 22.89 25.82
CA PRO A 220 -24.38 23.20 24.70
C PRO A 220 -23.93 22.65 23.34
N GLN A 221 -22.63 22.51 23.13
CA GLN A 221 -22.02 21.80 22.01
C GLN A 221 -21.29 20.61 22.62
N ALA A 222 -21.80 19.41 22.33
CA ALA A 222 -21.20 18.20 22.86
C ALA A 222 -19.77 18.04 22.30
N PRO A 223 -18.71 18.24 23.11
CA PRO A 223 -17.32 18.09 22.68
C PRO A 223 -16.93 16.61 22.59
N LEU A 224 -17.82 15.72 22.99
CA LEU A 224 -17.64 14.29 23.14
C LEU A 224 -18.65 13.52 22.31
N PHE A 225 -18.26 12.35 21.82
CA PHE A 225 -19.19 11.41 21.18
C PHE A 225 -18.84 9.96 21.54
N ASP A 226 -19.87 9.09 21.56
CA ASP A 226 -19.68 7.64 21.73
C ASP A 226 -19.32 7.01 20.37
N PRO A 227 -18.12 6.42 20.20
CA PRO A 227 -17.71 5.77 18.97
C PRO A 227 -18.53 4.51 18.64
N ARG A 228 -19.13 3.85 19.65
CA ARG A 228 -20.03 2.69 19.45
C ARG A 228 -21.30 3.13 18.76
N GLN A 229 -21.90 4.23 19.23
CA GLN A 229 -23.09 4.81 18.62
C GLN A 229 -22.80 5.27 17.18
N ALA A 230 -21.69 5.97 16.95
CA ALA A 230 -21.28 6.41 15.64
C ALA A 230 -21.05 5.23 14.66
N LEU A 231 -20.52 4.10 15.15
CA LEU A 231 -20.39 2.87 14.36
C LEU A 231 -21.75 2.29 13.98
N VAL A 232 -22.68 2.15 14.93
CA VAL A 232 -24.04 1.66 14.68
C VAL A 232 -24.77 2.56 13.69
N ASP A 233 -24.69 3.88 13.86
CA ASP A 233 -25.30 4.85 12.94
C ASP A 233 -24.73 4.75 11.53
N SER A 234 -23.41 4.59 11.41
CA SER A 234 -22.76 4.38 10.10
C SER A 234 -23.28 3.11 9.41
N LEU A 235 -23.39 2.02 10.14
CA LEU A 235 -23.86 0.74 9.61
C LEU A 235 -25.32 0.80 9.15
N THR A 236 -26.17 1.45 9.91
CA THR A 236 -27.62 1.46 9.72
C THR A 236 -28.08 2.57 8.79
N LEU A 237 -27.73 3.83 9.08
CA LEU A 237 -28.21 4.99 8.35
C LEU A 237 -27.50 5.19 7.01
N HIS A 238 -26.20 4.96 6.98
CA HIS A 238 -25.38 5.31 5.81
C HIS A 238 -25.10 4.13 4.87
N LEU A 239 -24.99 2.91 5.39
CA LEU A 239 -24.73 1.72 4.59
C LEU A 239 -25.98 0.89 4.29
N GLY A 240 -27.13 1.24 4.91
CA GLY A 240 -28.40 0.54 4.72
C GLY A 240 -28.33 -0.93 5.15
N LEU A 241 -27.47 -1.25 6.12
CA LEU A 241 -27.38 -2.57 6.71
C LEU A 241 -28.50 -2.75 7.75
N GLU A 242 -29.74 -2.49 7.34
CA GLU A 242 -30.96 -2.54 8.16
C GLU A 242 -31.23 -3.93 8.77
N VAL A 243 -30.45 -4.93 8.39
CA VAL A 243 -30.70 -6.34 8.70
C VAL A 243 -29.58 -6.94 9.55
N LEU A 244 -28.84 -6.14 10.30
CA LEU A 244 -27.95 -6.70 11.30
C LEU A 244 -28.77 -7.20 12.49
N ARG A 245 -28.54 -8.43 12.89
CA ARG A 245 -29.22 -9.07 14.03
C ARG A 245 -28.29 -9.11 15.21
N ARG A 246 -28.82 -8.91 16.42
CA ARG A 246 -28.08 -9.21 17.64
C ARG A 246 -27.73 -10.69 17.66
N GLY A 247 -26.44 -11.02 17.54
CA GLY A 247 -25.92 -12.37 17.72
C GLY A 247 -25.63 -12.61 19.18
N ASN A 248 -25.99 -13.78 19.71
CA ASN A 248 -25.34 -14.26 20.92
C ASN A 248 -23.94 -14.76 20.51
N LYS A 249 -22.98 -14.83 21.45
CA LYS A 249 -21.63 -15.35 21.20
C LYS A 249 -21.65 -16.68 20.44
N ASP A 250 -22.73 -17.45 20.58
CA ASP A 250 -22.90 -18.82 20.09
C ASP A 250 -24.15 -19.09 19.23
N SER A 251 -25.08 -18.13 18.99
CA SER A 251 -26.33 -18.44 18.28
C SER A 251 -26.89 -17.32 17.40
N THR A 252 -27.50 -17.74 16.30
CA THR A 252 -28.33 -16.96 15.39
C THR A 252 -29.76 -16.91 15.93
N GLU A 253 -30.10 -16.07 16.90
CA GLU A 253 -31.48 -15.85 17.33
C GLU A 253 -32.04 -14.51 16.83
N ALA A 254 -33.36 -14.48 16.73
CA ALA A 254 -34.25 -13.55 16.06
C ALA A 254 -33.85 -12.05 16.02
N ALA A 255 -34.12 -11.43 14.88
CA ALA A 255 -33.92 -10.01 14.60
C ALA A 255 -34.67 -9.11 15.59
N GLU A 256 -33.93 -8.20 16.24
CA GLU A 256 -34.49 -7.06 16.93
C GLU A 256 -34.50 -5.84 16.01
N PRO A 257 -35.52 -4.98 16.05
CA PRO A 257 -35.57 -3.75 15.24
C PRO A 257 -34.44 -2.78 15.63
N GLN A 258 -33.96 -2.00 14.67
CA GLN A 258 -32.85 -1.04 14.79
C GLN A 258 -32.96 -0.07 15.98
N ALA A 259 -34.18 0.39 16.31
CA ALA A 259 -34.43 1.29 17.45
C ALA A 259 -34.01 0.69 18.81
N LEU A 260 -33.89 -0.63 18.89
CA LEU A 260 -33.48 -1.34 20.13
C LEU A 260 -31.96 -1.36 20.34
N TRP A 261 -31.14 -1.15 19.32
CA TRP A 261 -29.67 -1.19 19.48
C TRP A 261 -29.14 0.06 20.18
N GLN A 262 -29.71 1.24 19.91
CA GLN A 262 -29.40 2.46 20.64
C GLN A 262 -29.75 2.30 22.11
N ALA A 263 -30.97 1.82 22.40
CA ALA A 263 -31.40 1.53 23.76
C ALA A 263 -30.52 0.48 24.44
N VAL A 264 -30.08 -0.56 23.73
CA VAL A 264 -29.17 -1.59 24.28
C VAL A 264 -27.80 -1.01 24.64
N LEU A 265 -27.26 -0.08 23.82
CA LEU A 265 -25.99 0.59 24.15
C LEU A 265 -26.11 1.54 25.33
N GLU A 266 -27.27 2.20 25.49
CA GLU A 266 -27.58 3.09 26.61
C GLU A 266 -27.88 2.31 27.90
N ASP A 267 -28.68 1.22 27.82
CA ASP A 267 -29.10 0.42 28.97
C ASP A 267 -27.98 -0.51 29.49
N HIS A 268 -27.06 -0.94 28.60
CA HIS A 268 -25.99 -1.89 28.92
C HIS A 268 -24.64 -1.41 28.40
N PRO A 269 -24.09 -0.28 28.91
CA PRO A 269 -22.85 0.30 28.42
C PRO A 269 -21.63 -0.62 28.55
N ASP A 270 -21.62 -1.50 29.54
CA ASP A 270 -20.51 -2.40 29.87
C ASP A 270 -20.59 -3.76 29.15
N GLU A 271 -21.66 -4.02 28.39
CA GLU A 271 -21.82 -5.29 27.67
C GLU A 271 -21.37 -5.19 26.22
N PRO A 272 -20.69 -6.23 25.69
CA PRO A 272 -20.35 -6.26 24.27
C PRO A 272 -21.59 -6.51 23.41
N LEU A 273 -21.70 -5.79 22.29
CA LEU A 273 -22.75 -5.94 21.30
C LEU A 273 -22.20 -6.69 20.06
N TYR A 274 -22.85 -7.81 19.70
CA TYR A 274 -22.51 -8.60 18.54
C TYR A 274 -23.60 -8.49 17.48
N LEU A 275 -23.24 -8.06 16.26
CA LEU A 275 -24.17 -7.89 15.16
C LEU A 275 -23.77 -8.78 13.99
N GLN A 276 -24.76 -9.35 13.30
CA GLN A 276 -24.56 -10.15 12.08
C GLN A 276 -25.66 -9.85 11.07
N ASP A 277 -25.33 -9.92 9.77
CA ASP A 277 -26.34 -9.90 8.73
C ASP A 277 -27.07 -11.24 8.59
N ASN A 278 -28.22 -11.25 7.92
CA ASN A 278 -29.03 -12.45 7.73
C ASN A 278 -28.32 -13.61 7.03
N ASN A 279 -27.32 -13.28 6.22
CA ASN A 279 -26.59 -14.25 5.42
C ASN A 279 -25.27 -14.70 6.07
N GLY A 280 -24.89 -14.11 7.22
CA GLY A 280 -23.63 -14.39 7.92
C GLY A 280 -22.39 -13.90 7.18
N HIS A 281 -22.54 -12.98 6.22
CA HIS A 281 -21.40 -12.43 5.46
C HIS A 281 -20.76 -11.23 6.14
N PHE A 282 -21.47 -10.58 7.05
CA PHE A 282 -21.04 -9.40 7.77
C PHE A 282 -21.12 -9.63 9.28
N ARG A 283 -20.05 -9.33 10.00
CA ARG A 283 -20.00 -9.43 11.46
C ARG A 283 -19.41 -8.17 12.06
N VAL A 284 -20.01 -7.70 13.15
CA VAL A 284 -19.54 -6.56 13.93
C VAL A 284 -19.52 -6.92 15.39
N ASP A 285 -18.36 -6.77 16.03
CA ASP A 285 -18.15 -6.99 17.45
C ASP A 285 -17.79 -5.64 18.08
N ILE A 286 -18.69 -5.11 18.91
CA ILE A 286 -18.57 -3.82 19.58
C ILE A 286 -18.37 -4.08 21.06
N PHE A 287 -17.19 -3.76 21.58
CA PHE A 287 -16.88 -3.88 23.00
C PHE A 287 -17.07 -2.52 23.69
N PRO A 288 -17.24 -2.51 25.01
CA PRO A 288 -17.23 -1.28 25.79
C PRO A 288 -15.98 -0.46 25.50
N CYS A 289 -16.13 0.83 25.31
CA CYS A 289 -15.05 1.76 25.11
C CYS A 289 -15.46 3.16 25.56
N GLU A 290 -14.47 3.96 25.87
CA GLU A 290 -14.62 5.34 26.29
C GLU A 290 -15.01 6.25 25.11
N VAL A 291 -15.57 7.41 25.42
CA VAL A 291 -15.92 8.45 24.45
C VAL A 291 -14.68 9.07 23.81
N LEU A 292 -14.85 9.61 22.61
CA LEU A 292 -13.84 10.37 21.88
C LEU A 292 -14.19 11.87 21.90
N LEU A 293 -13.15 12.68 21.83
CA LEU A 293 -13.27 14.13 21.61
C LEU A 293 -13.53 14.41 20.13
N GLY A 294 -14.34 15.44 19.85
CA GLY A 294 -14.54 15.98 18.51
C GLY A 294 -15.92 15.71 17.93
N ASN A 295 -16.02 15.67 16.60
CA ASN A 295 -17.27 15.53 15.87
C ASN A 295 -17.48 14.09 15.40
N ALA A 296 -18.58 13.47 15.83
CA ALA A 296 -18.99 12.10 15.43
C ALA A 296 -19.05 11.93 13.90
N ASN A 297 -19.44 12.96 13.12
CA ASN A 297 -19.56 12.87 11.69
C ASN A 297 -18.21 12.66 10.97
N HIS A 298 -17.10 13.12 11.55
CA HIS A 298 -15.77 12.82 11.03
C HIS A 298 -15.47 11.32 11.16
N PHE A 299 -15.80 10.74 12.30
CA PHE A 299 -15.63 9.31 12.54
C PHE A 299 -16.57 8.47 11.66
N VAL A 300 -17.84 8.88 11.49
CA VAL A 300 -18.80 8.26 10.57
C VAL A 300 -18.26 8.26 9.13
N LEU A 301 -17.71 9.39 8.65
CA LEU A 301 -17.12 9.48 7.32
C LEU A 301 -15.93 8.52 7.13
N LEU A 302 -15.09 8.39 8.15
CA LEU A 302 -13.99 7.41 8.17
C LEU A 302 -14.53 5.99 8.04
N LEU A 303 -15.51 5.63 8.87
CA LEU A 303 -16.15 4.31 8.85
C LEU A 303 -16.78 3.98 7.50
N GLU A 304 -17.56 4.90 6.92
CA GLU A 304 -18.16 4.70 5.60
C GLU A 304 -17.15 4.40 4.52
N ASN A 305 -16.04 5.15 4.47
CA ASN A 305 -15.01 4.95 3.47
C ASN A 305 -14.35 3.57 3.60
N LEU A 306 -14.04 3.13 4.81
CA LEU A 306 -13.46 1.81 5.06
C LEU A 306 -14.46 0.68 4.80
N LEU A 307 -15.69 0.80 5.30
CA LEU A 307 -16.72 -0.23 5.16
C LEU A 307 -17.15 -0.43 3.70
N ARG A 308 -17.32 0.66 2.94
CA ARG A 308 -17.60 0.58 1.49
C ARG A 308 -16.46 -0.07 0.72
N ASN A 309 -15.21 0.18 1.11
CA ASN A 309 -14.05 -0.50 0.54
C ASN A 309 -14.07 -1.99 0.90
N ALA A 310 -14.31 -2.33 2.16
CA ALA A 310 -14.39 -3.71 2.62
C ALA A 310 -15.47 -4.51 1.90
N GLN A 311 -16.68 -3.97 1.77
CA GLN A 311 -17.78 -4.58 1.02
C GLN A 311 -17.44 -4.79 -0.46
N PHE A 312 -16.85 -3.77 -1.10
CA PHE A 312 -16.46 -3.86 -2.50
C PHE A 312 -15.44 -4.97 -2.77
N PHE A 313 -14.39 -5.06 -1.95
CA PHE A 313 -13.36 -6.07 -2.13
C PHE A 313 -13.80 -7.46 -1.71
N ALA A 314 -14.63 -7.59 -0.66
CA ALA A 314 -15.25 -8.85 -0.28
C ALA A 314 -16.18 -9.39 -1.38
N GLY A 315 -16.90 -8.53 -2.08
CA GLY A 315 -17.78 -8.88 -3.19
C GLY A 315 -17.07 -9.38 -4.45
N LYS A 316 -15.74 -9.17 -4.59
CA LYS A 316 -14.97 -9.64 -5.76
C LYS A 316 -14.78 -11.16 -5.81
N ARG A 317 -14.94 -11.86 -4.69
CA ARG A 317 -14.88 -13.32 -4.60
C ARG A 317 -16.19 -13.86 -4.04
N GLN A 318 -16.90 -14.63 -4.84
CA GLN A 318 -18.08 -15.37 -4.37
C GLN A 318 -17.62 -16.70 -3.76
N TYR A 319 -17.99 -16.92 -2.51
CA TYR A 319 -17.75 -18.17 -1.80
C TYR A 319 -19.04 -18.98 -1.72
N LYS A 320 -18.92 -20.30 -1.88
CA LYS A 320 -20.09 -21.20 -1.85
C LYS A 320 -20.69 -21.37 -0.46
N SER A 321 -19.93 -21.10 0.59
CA SER A 321 -20.38 -21.23 1.97
C SER A 321 -20.57 -19.83 2.59
N PRO A 322 -21.69 -19.55 3.27
CA PRO A 322 -21.91 -18.30 3.97
C PRO A 322 -21.02 -18.28 5.22
N PHE A 323 -20.05 -17.38 5.24
CA PHE A 323 -19.25 -17.05 6.42
C PHE A 323 -18.75 -15.61 6.30
N PRO A 324 -18.35 -14.97 7.40
CA PRO A 324 -18.04 -13.55 7.38
C PRO A 324 -17.01 -13.20 6.30
N GLY A 325 -17.41 -12.38 5.35
CA GLY A 325 -16.55 -11.80 4.31
C GLY A 325 -16.03 -10.42 4.72
N VAL A 326 -16.75 -9.76 5.63
CA VAL A 326 -16.35 -8.51 6.28
C VAL A 326 -16.54 -8.68 7.78
N SER A 327 -15.55 -8.26 8.55
CA SER A 327 -15.59 -8.26 10.01
C SER A 327 -15.11 -6.92 10.55
N VAL A 328 -15.84 -6.37 11.51
CA VAL A 328 -15.51 -5.13 12.21
C VAL A 328 -15.36 -5.45 13.68
N SER A 329 -14.32 -4.96 14.32
CA SER A 329 -14.13 -5.04 15.77
C SER A 329 -13.77 -3.67 16.32
N LEU A 330 -14.53 -3.20 17.28
CA LEU A 330 -14.30 -1.96 18.01
C LEU A 330 -14.06 -2.30 19.48
N LYS A 331 -12.92 -1.92 20.03
CA LYS A 331 -12.55 -2.20 21.42
C LYS A 331 -11.63 -1.11 21.94
N GLU A 332 -11.52 -1.00 23.25
CA GLU A 332 -10.54 -0.16 23.92
C GLU A 332 -9.40 -1.00 24.50
N GLN A 333 -8.18 -0.50 24.35
CA GLN A 333 -7.00 -1.07 25.01
C GLN A 333 -6.05 0.05 25.42
N GLN A 334 -5.71 0.11 26.70
CA GLN A 334 -4.72 1.06 27.24
C GLN A 334 -5.05 2.53 26.89
N HIS A 335 -6.30 2.93 27.03
CA HIS A 335 -6.80 4.28 26.71
C HIS A 335 -6.69 4.67 25.22
N TYR A 336 -6.66 3.66 24.34
CA TYR A 336 -6.79 3.83 22.90
C TYR A 336 -7.99 3.06 22.38
N LEU A 337 -8.72 3.68 21.49
CA LEU A 337 -9.73 3.01 20.68
C LEU A 337 -9.04 2.26 19.55
N ASP A 338 -9.18 0.94 19.55
CA ASP A 338 -8.72 0.05 18.48
C ASP A 338 -9.93 -0.35 17.62
N LEU A 339 -9.90 0.09 16.35
CA LEU A 339 -10.88 -0.30 15.34
C LEU A 339 -10.19 -1.16 14.29
N SER A 340 -10.66 -2.40 14.14
CA SER A 340 -10.18 -3.32 13.09
C SER A 340 -11.29 -3.59 12.09
N ILE A 341 -11.01 -3.40 10.80
CA ILE A 341 -11.93 -3.71 9.70
C ILE A 341 -11.24 -4.67 8.75
N TYR A 342 -11.67 -5.92 8.78
CA TYR A 342 -11.19 -6.98 7.91
C TYR A 342 -12.15 -7.22 6.76
N ASN A 343 -11.60 -7.44 5.57
CA ASN A 343 -12.34 -7.96 4.43
C ASN A 343 -11.57 -9.10 3.75
N ARG A 344 -12.30 -10.11 3.33
CA ARG A 344 -11.75 -11.14 2.43
C ARG A 344 -11.56 -10.56 1.05
N GLY A 345 -10.47 -10.90 0.40
CA GLY A 345 -10.22 -10.38 -0.92
C GLY A 345 -8.76 -10.49 -1.35
N PRO A 346 -8.40 -9.81 -2.44
CA PRO A 346 -7.01 -9.75 -2.89
C PRO A 346 -6.16 -8.97 -1.89
N HIS A 347 -4.90 -9.39 -1.77
CA HIS A 347 -3.90 -8.66 -1.00
C HIS A 347 -3.56 -7.31 -1.65
N ILE A 348 -3.08 -6.39 -0.83
CA ILE A 348 -2.49 -5.13 -1.25
C ILE A 348 -1.01 -5.39 -1.52
N SER A 349 -0.52 -5.08 -2.73
CA SER A 349 0.90 -5.20 -3.04
C SER A 349 1.72 -4.12 -2.29
N PRO A 350 3.02 -4.32 -2.05
CA PRO A 350 3.86 -3.29 -1.39
C PRO A 350 3.83 -1.93 -2.10
N GLN A 351 3.79 -1.95 -3.44
CA GLN A 351 3.68 -0.72 -4.24
C GLN A 351 2.34 0.00 -4.02
N GLN A 352 1.25 -0.76 -3.92
CA GLN A 352 -0.07 -0.21 -3.61
C GLN A 352 -0.14 0.31 -2.17
N GLN A 353 0.49 -0.38 -1.23
CA GLN A 353 0.55 0.04 0.17
C GLN A 353 1.20 1.42 0.34
N ALA A 354 2.29 1.68 -0.38
CA ALA A 354 2.98 2.97 -0.37
C ALA A 354 2.16 4.13 -0.98
N GLN A 355 1.15 3.84 -1.78
CA GLN A 355 0.40 4.85 -2.54
C GLN A 355 -1.09 4.94 -2.17
N MET A 356 -1.64 3.96 -1.45
CA MET A 356 -3.08 3.82 -1.26
C MET A 356 -3.76 4.98 -0.53
N PHE A 357 -3.00 5.71 0.27
CA PHE A 357 -3.48 6.89 0.98
C PHE A 357 -3.23 8.20 0.23
N GLN A 358 -2.56 8.15 -0.94
CA GLN A 358 -2.35 9.35 -1.74
C GLN A 358 -3.66 9.82 -2.36
N LEU A 359 -3.80 11.13 -2.46
CA LEU A 359 -4.95 11.76 -3.09
C LEU A 359 -5.13 11.26 -4.53
N GLY A 360 -6.33 10.77 -4.83
CA GLY A 360 -6.67 10.33 -6.18
C GLY A 360 -6.19 8.92 -6.54
N TYR A 361 -5.46 8.24 -5.69
CA TYR A 361 -5.04 6.86 -5.96
C TYR A 361 -6.22 5.89 -5.90
N SER A 362 -6.45 5.13 -6.95
CA SER A 362 -7.47 4.09 -7.01
C SER A 362 -7.04 2.92 -7.89
N THR A 363 -7.21 1.71 -7.37
CA THR A 363 -7.01 0.47 -8.12
C THR A 363 -8.25 0.01 -8.87
N ARG A 364 -9.38 0.73 -8.73
CA ARG A 364 -10.64 0.42 -9.40
C ARG A 364 -10.59 0.89 -10.84
N ARG A 365 -11.04 0.06 -11.78
CA ARG A 365 -11.10 0.43 -13.20
C ARG A 365 -12.16 1.50 -13.44
N VAL A 366 -11.90 2.43 -14.35
CA VAL A 366 -12.81 3.53 -14.73
C VAL A 366 -14.24 3.07 -15.07
N LYS A 367 -14.42 1.84 -15.53
CA LYS A 367 -15.73 1.23 -15.84
C LYS A 367 -16.53 0.79 -14.60
N GLU A 368 -15.91 0.67 -13.44
CA GLU A 368 -16.56 0.24 -12.17
C GLU A 368 -17.11 1.44 -11.38
N HIS A 369 -17.65 2.43 -12.05
CA HIS A 369 -18.35 3.65 -11.56
C HIS A 369 -18.31 3.81 -10.04
N ASN A 370 -17.36 4.48 -9.42
CA ASN A 370 -17.41 5.13 -8.10
C ASN A 370 -16.10 5.17 -7.29
N GLY A 371 -14.94 4.91 -7.88
CA GLY A 371 -13.68 5.05 -7.13
C GLY A 371 -12.89 6.29 -7.57
N LYS A 372 -13.22 7.47 -7.03
CA LYS A 372 -12.46 8.71 -7.29
C LYS A 372 -11.09 8.75 -6.61
N GLY A 373 -10.72 7.70 -5.83
CA GLY A 373 -9.45 7.63 -5.09
C GLY A 373 -9.36 8.58 -3.89
N LEU A 374 -10.51 9.06 -3.38
CA LEU A 374 -10.55 10.00 -2.26
C LEU A 374 -10.78 9.32 -0.90
N GLY A 375 -11.39 8.13 -0.87
CA GLY A 375 -11.86 7.51 0.37
C GLY A 375 -10.75 7.21 1.37
N LEU A 376 -9.67 6.54 0.94
CA LEU A 376 -8.56 6.20 1.84
C LEU A 376 -7.70 7.44 2.19
N TYR A 377 -7.61 8.42 1.30
CA TYR A 377 -7.03 9.71 1.63
C TYR A 377 -7.78 10.38 2.80
N PHE A 378 -9.12 10.43 2.74
CA PHE A 378 -9.92 10.96 3.85
C PHE A 378 -9.73 10.16 5.13
N VAL A 379 -9.67 8.83 5.04
CA VAL A 379 -9.38 7.98 6.21
C VAL A 379 -8.07 8.38 6.88
N GLN A 380 -7.00 8.54 6.12
CA GLN A 380 -5.71 8.95 6.68
C GLN A 380 -5.76 10.35 7.30
N GLN A 381 -6.36 11.32 6.61
CA GLN A 381 -6.45 12.69 7.11
C GLN A 381 -7.30 12.78 8.40
N ILE A 382 -8.40 12.03 8.48
CA ILE A 382 -9.24 11.99 9.67
C ILE A 382 -8.48 11.34 10.82
N VAL A 383 -7.88 10.17 10.59
CA VAL A 383 -7.11 9.47 11.65
C VAL A 383 -5.96 10.34 12.16
N GLN A 384 -5.23 11.01 11.26
CA GLN A 384 -4.17 11.97 11.67
C GLN A 384 -4.73 13.15 12.47
N GLY A 385 -5.89 13.68 12.12
CA GLY A 385 -6.55 14.72 12.89
C GLY A 385 -6.96 14.29 14.29
N PHE A 386 -7.24 12.99 14.49
CA PHE A 386 -7.46 12.38 15.79
C PHE A 386 -6.16 11.96 16.51
N ASP A 387 -4.97 12.35 16.03
CA ASP A 387 -3.66 11.89 16.51
C ASP A 387 -3.52 10.37 16.56
N GLY A 388 -4.18 9.72 15.63
CA GLY A 388 -4.20 8.27 15.50
C GLY A 388 -3.32 7.75 14.38
N VAL A 389 -3.28 6.43 14.26
CA VAL A 389 -2.54 5.69 13.23
C VAL A 389 -3.46 4.71 12.53
N VAL A 390 -3.31 4.56 11.21
CA VAL A 390 -3.99 3.53 10.40
C VAL A 390 -2.96 2.68 9.68
N VAL A 391 -3.05 1.35 9.89
CA VAL A 391 -2.11 0.37 9.30
C VAL A 391 -2.89 -0.73 8.57
N PRO A 392 -2.66 -0.93 7.27
CA PRO A 392 -3.21 -2.04 6.53
C PRO A 392 -2.32 -3.28 6.66
N HIS A 393 -2.92 -4.43 6.94
CA HIS A 393 -2.26 -5.72 7.01
C HIS A 393 -2.86 -6.71 6.01
N ASN A 394 -2.01 -7.43 5.27
CA ASN A 394 -2.44 -8.57 4.49
C ASN A 394 -2.57 -9.79 5.41
N ILE A 395 -3.69 -10.47 5.31
CA ILE A 395 -3.99 -11.68 6.08
C ILE A 395 -3.83 -12.88 5.18
N ASP A 396 -2.98 -13.81 5.58
CA ASP A 396 -2.71 -15.06 4.88
C ASP A 396 -3.26 -16.28 5.61
N ASN A 397 -3.57 -17.33 4.87
CA ASN A 397 -3.78 -18.64 5.44
C ASN A 397 -2.48 -19.17 6.03
N GLN A 398 -2.58 -19.91 7.12
CA GLN A 398 -1.42 -20.51 7.78
C GLN A 398 -1.53 -22.03 7.75
N ALA A 399 -0.39 -22.71 7.61
CA ALA A 399 -0.34 -24.14 7.82
C ALA A 399 -0.46 -24.42 9.33
N CYS A 400 -1.36 -25.30 9.71
CA CYS A 400 -1.59 -25.62 11.12
C CYS A 400 -2.07 -27.08 11.28
N GLN A 401 -2.12 -27.54 12.52
CA GLN A 401 -2.60 -28.86 12.86
C GLN A 401 -3.81 -28.73 13.77
N TYR A 402 -4.87 -29.48 13.46
CA TYR A 402 -6.06 -29.58 14.31
C TYR A 402 -6.15 -31.00 14.86
N HIS A 403 -6.50 -31.12 16.13
CA HIS A 403 -6.88 -32.36 16.76
C HIS A 403 -8.36 -32.33 17.09
N LEU A 404 -9.10 -33.24 16.48
CA LEU A 404 -10.51 -33.46 16.75
C LEU A 404 -10.67 -34.60 17.77
N ARG A 405 -11.37 -34.32 18.86
CA ARG A 405 -11.83 -35.32 19.82
C ARG A 405 -13.34 -35.45 19.69
N LEU A 406 -13.79 -36.59 19.18
CA LEU A 406 -15.19 -36.88 18.91
C LEU A 406 -15.72 -37.77 20.02
N GLN A 407 -16.77 -37.38 20.71
CA GLN A 407 -17.47 -38.19 21.73
C GLN A 407 -18.74 -38.75 21.10
N LEU A 408 -18.83 -40.09 21.00
CA LEU A 408 -19.98 -40.81 20.48
C LEU A 408 -21.00 -41.13 21.57
N ALA A 409 -22.24 -41.44 21.18
CA ALA A 409 -23.36 -41.68 22.09
C ALA A 409 -23.20 -42.91 23.02
N ASP A 410 -22.33 -43.85 22.65
CA ASP A 410 -21.99 -45.03 23.45
C ASP A 410 -20.81 -44.78 24.41
N GLY A 411 -20.28 -43.56 24.45
CA GLY A 411 -19.13 -43.19 25.28
C GLY A 411 -17.76 -43.43 24.61
N GLU A 412 -17.73 -43.99 23.39
CA GLU A 412 -16.48 -44.12 22.64
C GLU A 412 -15.92 -42.74 22.28
N ILE A 413 -14.60 -42.57 22.44
CA ILE A 413 -13.89 -41.34 22.09
C ILE A 413 -12.98 -41.66 20.93
N ARG A 414 -13.11 -40.89 19.82
CA ARG A 414 -12.23 -40.97 18.64
C ARG A 414 -11.36 -39.72 18.53
N HIS A 415 -10.07 -39.93 18.32
CA HIS A 415 -9.10 -38.88 18.08
C HIS A 415 -8.70 -38.87 16.63
N ILE A 416 -8.71 -37.70 15.99
CA ILE A 416 -8.36 -37.51 14.59
C ILE A 416 -7.44 -36.32 14.48
N SER A 417 -6.31 -36.50 13.79
CA SER A 417 -5.38 -35.42 13.49
C SER A 417 -5.58 -34.97 12.05
N LEU A 418 -5.82 -33.68 11.87
CA LEU A 418 -5.96 -33.04 10.57
C LEU A 418 -4.81 -32.06 10.36
N HIS A 419 -4.14 -32.14 9.23
CA HIS A 419 -3.05 -31.24 8.87
C HIS A 419 -3.53 -30.29 7.77
N GLN A 420 -3.59 -29.00 8.10
CA GLN A 420 -3.83 -27.95 7.11
C GLN A 420 -2.53 -27.62 6.40
N GLN A 421 -2.46 -27.86 5.11
CA GLN A 421 -1.37 -27.50 4.21
C GLN A 421 -1.84 -26.42 3.25
N LEU A 422 -0.90 -25.68 2.68
CA LEU A 422 -1.19 -24.63 1.70
C LEU A 422 -0.75 -25.07 0.31
N GLU A 423 -1.66 -24.99 -0.66
CA GLU A 423 -1.37 -25.15 -2.09
C GLU A 423 -1.83 -23.87 -2.80
N ASP A 424 -0.90 -23.18 -3.44
CA ASP A 424 -1.13 -21.84 -4.02
C ASP A 424 -1.76 -20.82 -3.01
N GLY A 425 -1.37 -20.94 -1.74
CA GLY A 425 -1.90 -20.13 -0.66
C GLY A 425 -3.33 -20.49 -0.22
N LEU A 426 -3.96 -21.52 -0.80
CA LEU A 426 -5.27 -22.03 -0.41
C LEU A 426 -5.13 -23.15 0.63
N PRO A 427 -5.99 -23.19 1.67
CA PRO A 427 -5.92 -24.21 2.69
C PRO A 427 -6.51 -25.53 2.18
N LEU A 428 -5.78 -26.62 2.38
CA LEU A 428 -6.18 -28.00 2.13
C LEU A 428 -5.99 -28.83 3.40
N ILE A 429 -6.87 -29.79 3.62
CA ILE A 429 -6.79 -30.71 4.75
C ILE A 429 -6.22 -32.05 4.28
N ARG A 430 -5.20 -32.50 4.99
CA ARG A 430 -4.58 -33.81 4.84
C ARG A 430 -4.70 -34.59 6.14
N THR A 431 -4.89 -35.90 6.04
CA THR A 431 -4.76 -36.86 7.14
C THR A 431 -3.66 -37.86 6.80
N ASP A 432 -3.26 -38.67 7.78
CA ASP A 432 -2.25 -39.72 7.56
C ASP A 432 -2.69 -40.72 6.49
N ASP A 433 -4.00 -40.94 6.35
CA ASP A 433 -4.59 -41.94 5.43
C ASP A 433 -5.08 -41.36 4.10
N CYS A 434 -5.16 -40.02 3.96
CA CYS A 434 -5.76 -39.39 2.77
C CYS A 434 -4.89 -38.27 2.21
N ALA A 435 -4.89 -38.15 0.87
CA ALA A 435 -4.27 -37.02 0.17
C ALA A 435 -4.93 -35.68 0.54
N ALA A 436 -4.20 -34.58 0.30
CA ALA A 436 -4.69 -33.24 0.58
C ALA A 436 -5.97 -32.92 -0.22
N GLN A 437 -7.01 -32.45 0.44
CA GLN A 437 -8.32 -32.15 -0.14
C GLN A 437 -8.99 -30.95 0.53
N LYS A 438 -9.89 -30.26 -0.19
CA LYS A 438 -10.61 -29.08 0.36
C LYS A 438 -11.59 -29.42 1.48
N HIS A 439 -12.16 -30.64 1.41
CA HIS A 439 -13.18 -31.13 2.32
C HIS A 439 -12.75 -32.49 2.84
N TRP A 440 -12.50 -32.59 4.12
CA TRP A 440 -12.33 -33.88 4.76
C TRP A 440 -13.68 -34.38 5.27
N GLN A 441 -13.98 -35.66 5.11
CA GLN A 441 -15.24 -36.27 5.52
C GLN A 441 -14.99 -37.58 6.25
N LEU A 442 -15.77 -37.79 7.31
CA LEU A 442 -15.82 -39.03 8.08
C LEU A 442 -17.26 -39.52 8.18
N VAL A 443 -17.47 -40.79 7.90
CA VAL A 443 -18.75 -41.46 8.14
C VAL A 443 -18.72 -42.03 9.54
N LEU A 444 -19.71 -41.65 10.34
CA LEU A 444 -19.87 -42.11 11.72
C LEU A 444 -20.87 -43.30 11.73
N ASP A 445 -20.52 -44.32 12.44
CA ASP A 445 -21.37 -45.51 12.67
C ASP A 445 -22.38 -45.29 13.83
N LYS A 446 -22.11 -44.29 14.65
CA LYS A 446 -22.91 -43.94 15.88
C LYS A 446 -23.17 -42.44 15.93
N ALA A 447 -24.18 -42.03 16.68
CA ALA A 447 -24.50 -40.61 16.86
C ALA A 447 -23.39 -39.89 17.63
N LEU A 448 -23.12 -38.66 17.24
CA LEU A 448 -22.12 -37.78 17.84
C LEU A 448 -22.76 -36.93 18.93
N VAL A 449 -22.09 -36.81 20.07
CA VAL A 449 -22.54 -36.03 21.23
C VAL A 449 -21.82 -34.68 21.32
N SER A 450 -20.49 -34.72 21.22
CA SER A 450 -19.70 -33.49 21.26
C SER A 450 -18.45 -33.61 20.40
N ILE A 451 -17.96 -32.46 19.97
CA ILE A 451 -16.72 -32.30 19.19
C ILE A 451 -15.83 -31.31 19.94
N GLU A 452 -14.62 -31.71 20.26
CA GLU A 452 -13.58 -30.79 20.70
C GLU A 452 -12.59 -30.60 19.57
N VAL A 453 -12.32 -29.35 19.23
CA VAL A 453 -11.32 -28.96 18.24
C VAL A 453 -10.21 -28.26 18.99
N SER A 454 -9.00 -28.81 18.94
CA SER A 454 -7.82 -28.18 19.54
C SER A 454 -6.76 -27.90 18.49
N GLN A 455 -6.06 -26.80 18.71
CA GLN A 455 -4.97 -26.32 17.88
C GLN A 455 -3.72 -26.20 18.77
N PRO A 456 -2.82 -27.20 18.75
CA PRO A 456 -1.71 -27.29 19.71
C PRO A 456 -0.78 -26.08 19.69
N ALA A 457 -0.56 -25.49 18.50
CA ALA A 457 0.31 -24.32 18.36
C ALA A 457 -0.25 -23.04 19.00
N ALA A 458 -1.59 -22.96 19.16
CA ALA A 458 -2.28 -21.78 19.72
C ALA A 458 -2.77 -22.00 21.15
N ASP A 459 -2.54 -23.19 21.75
CA ASP A 459 -3.06 -23.61 23.06
C ASP A 459 -4.58 -23.37 23.21
N CYS A 460 -5.31 -23.61 22.13
CA CYS A 460 -6.69 -23.22 21.96
C CYS A 460 -7.57 -24.46 21.81
N VAL A 461 -8.66 -24.55 22.61
CA VAL A 461 -9.61 -25.66 22.58
C VAL A 461 -11.03 -25.11 22.42
N SER A 462 -11.72 -25.57 21.38
CA SER A 462 -13.12 -25.24 21.12
C SER A 462 -13.99 -26.46 21.34
N ARG A 463 -14.97 -26.38 22.22
CA ARG A 463 -15.93 -27.46 22.49
C ARG A 463 -17.27 -27.15 21.86
N LEU A 464 -17.75 -28.06 21.00
CA LEU A 464 -19.01 -27.95 20.30
C LEU A 464 -19.96 -29.04 20.76
N GLU A 465 -21.13 -28.66 21.26
CA GLU A 465 -22.17 -29.63 21.63
C GLU A 465 -23.11 -29.86 20.46
N VAL A 466 -23.33 -31.14 20.15
CA VAL A 466 -24.21 -31.54 19.06
C VAL A 466 -25.64 -31.60 19.60
N ASN A 467 -26.48 -30.71 19.08
CA ASN A 467 -27.92 -30.71 19.37
C ASN A 467 -28.72 -30.81 18.06
N ASN A 468 -30.01 -31.15 18.17
CA ASN A 468 -30.86 -31.32 16.98
C ASN A 468 -31.12 -30.05 16.15
N ARG A 469 -30.74 -28.87 16.66
CA ARG A 469 -30.97 -27.57 16.01
C ARG A 469 -29.79 -27.13 15.17
N PHE A 470 -28.54 -27.40 15.60
CA PHE A 470 -27.33 -26.92 14.92
C PHE A 470 -26.61 -28.07 14.22
N ARG A 471 -26.37 -27.90 12.92
CA ARG A 471 -25.68 -28.86 12.05
C ARG A 471 -24.41 -28.30 11.42
N SER A 472 -24.09 -27.07 11.73
CA SER A 472 -22.91 -26.38 11.20
C SER A 472 -22.33 -25.47 12.28
N TRP A 473 -21.03 -25.56 12.47
CA TRP A 473 -20.27 -24.76 13.43
C TRP A 473 -19.08 -24.14 12.72
N PHE A 474 -18.84 -22.89 13.02
CA PHE A 474 -17.64 -22.19 12.62
C PHE A 474 -16.67 -22.10 13.80
N ASP A 475 -15.42 -21.77 13.52
CA ASP A 475 -14.39 -21.51 14.52
C ASP A 475 -14.85 -20.44 15.53
N PRO A 476 -15.12 -20.81 16.79
CA PRO A 476 -15.61 -19.86 17.78
C PRO A 476 -14.51 -19.00 18.38
N GLN A 477 -13.25 -19.33 18.13
CA GLN A 477 -12.10 -18.54 18.60
C GLN A 477 -11.87 -17.30 17.72
N HIS A 478 -12.21 -17.42 16.45
CA HIS A 478 -12.08 -16.34 15.48
C HIS A 478 -13.43 -16.08 14.78
N PRO A 479 -14.44 -15.61 15.49
CA PRO A 479 -15.80 -15.52 14.95
C PRO A 479 -15.92 -14.55 13.75
N GLY A 480 -15.13 -13.48 13.73
CA GLY A 480 -15.08 -12.54 12.61
C GLY A 480 -14.30 -13.05 11.41
N ARG A 481 -13.43 -14.06 11.62
CA ARG A 481 -12.52 -14.60 10.63
C ARG A 481 -12.30 -16.09 10.84
N PRO A 482 -13.39 -16.90 10.77
CA PRO A 482 -13.32 -18.32 11.11
C PRO A 482 -12.37 -19.06 10.18
N GLN A 483 -11.48 -19.86 10.76
CA GLN A 483 -10.46 -20.62 10.03
C GLN A 483 -10.99 -21.95 9.52
N TRP A 484 -12.04 -22.49 10.12
CA TRP A 484 -12.63 -23.76 9.78
C TRP A 484 -14.15 -23.77 9.98
N GLN A 485 -14.79 -24.72 9.30
CA GLN A 485 -16.20 -25.04 9.44
C GLN A 485 -16.36 -26.55 9.61
N ILE A 486 -17.18 -26.95 10.57
CA ILE A 486 -17.61 -28.33 10.77
C ILE A 486 -19.09 -28.42 10.44
N THR A 487 -19.48 -29.44 9.66
CA THR A 487 -20.89 -29.71 9.33
C THR A 487 -21.24 -31.18 9.56
N LEU A 488 -22.43 -31.40 10.09
CA LEU A 488 -23.05 -32.72 10.17
C LEU A 488 -24.12 -32.84 9.10
N SER A 489 -24.01 -33.82 8.24
CA SER A 489 -24.94 -34.09 7.12
C SER A 489 -25.38 -35.56 7.13
N GLY A 490 -26.30 -35.91 6.23
CA GLY A 490 -26.87 -37.24 6.13
C GLY A 490 -28.22 -37.40 6.86
N ARG A 491 -29.02 -38.40 6.48
CA ARG A 491 -30.35 -38.67 7.09
C ARG A 491 -30.25 -39.02 8.58
N LYS A 492 -29.15 -39.66 8.99
CA LYS A 492 -28.88 -40.10 10.37
C LYS A 492 -27.87 -39.17 11.07
N GLN A 493 -27.50 -38.03 10.48
CA GLN A 493 -26.41 -37.18 10.99
C GLN A 493 -25.10 -37.98 11.15
N ASP A 494 -24.84 -38.83 10.16
CA ASP A 494 -23.74 -39.79 10.16
C ASP A 494 -22.52 -39.34 9.35
N LYS A 495 -22.57 -38.14 8.73
CA LYS A 495 -21.46 -37.60 7.94
C LYS A 495 -20.93 -36.33 8.56
N LEU A 496 -19.77 -36.44 9.20
CA LEU A 496 -18.99 -35.30 9.68
C LEU A 496 -18.11 -34.77 8.55
N SER A 497 -18.16 -33.47 8.31
CA SER A 497 -17.29 -32.80 7.33
C SER A 497 -16.52 -31.67 8.02
N PHE A 498 -15.21 -31.60 7.77
CA PHE A 498 -14.33 -30.51 8.19
C PHE A 498 -13.82 -29.79 6.94
N ILE A 499 -13.94 -28.46 6.93
CA ILE A 499 -13.56 -27.61 5.82
C ILE A 499 -12.63 -26.53 6.36
N ALA A 500 -11.42 -26.45 5.84
CA ALA A 500 -10.57 -25.29 6.08
C ALA A 500 -11.05 -24.11 5.21
N LEU A 501 -11.22 -22.96 5.85
CA LEU A 501 -11.73 -21.77 5.19
C LEU A 501 -10.58 -20.88 4.70
N ASP A 502 -10.73 -20.31 3.52
CA ASP A 502 -9.78 -19.33 2.97
C ASP A 502 -10.05 -17.96 3.63
N ILE A 503 -9.14 -17.55 4.52
CA ILE A 503 -9.22 -16.29 5.26
C ILE A 503 -8.36 -15.18 4.64
N ARG A 504 -7.78 -15.40 3.46
CA ARG A 504 -6.96 -14.37 2.83
C ARG A 504 -7.75 -13.09 2.58
N GLY A 505 -7.15 -11.99 2.96
CA GLY A 505 -7.80 -10.70 2.86
C GLY A 505 -6.91 -9.56 3.31
N VAL A 506 -7.54 -8.45 3.63
CA VAL A 506 -6.89 -7.25 4.15
C VAL A 506 -7.60 -6.82 5.42
N GLU A 507 -6.82 -6.43 6.42
CA GLU A 507 -7.31 -5.86 7.68
C GLU A 507 -6.72 -4.47 7.85
N PHE A 508 -7.58 -3.49 8.05
CA PHE A 508 -7.19 -2.13 8.43
C PHE A 508 -7.30 -2.02 9.95
N ASN A 509 -6.19 -1.75 10.61
CA ASN A 509 -6.14 -1.50 12.03
C ASN A 509 -5.93 -0.01 12.27
N LEU A 510 -6.86 0.59 13.00
CA LEU A 510 -6.84 1.99 13.39
C LEU A 510 -6.71 2.08 14.90
N ARG A 511 -5.90 3.01 15.37
CA ARG A 511 -5.71 3.29 16.78
C ARG A 511 -5.80 4.78 17.01
N MET A 512 -6.65 5.21 17.94
CA MET A 512 -6.88 6.62 18.26
C MET A 512 -6.96 6.79 19.78
N PRO A 513 -6.41 7.87 20.36
CA PRO A 513 -6.49 8.10 21.80
C PRO A 513 -7.94 8.37 22.23
N THR A 514 -8.37 7.77 23.36
CA THR A 514 -9.64 8.08 24.02
C THR A 514 -9.55 9.41 24.78
N LEU A 515 -10.65 9.83 25.41
CA LEU A 515 -10.64 11.04 26.28
C LEU A 515 -9.56 10.94 27.35
N THR A 516 -9.54 9.85 28.15
CA THR A 516 -8.50 9.65 29.18
C THR A 516 -7.11 9.59 28.57
N GLY A 517 -6.94 8.90 27.43
CA GLY A 517 -5.65 8.83 26.73
C GLY A 517 -5.08 10.19 26.37
N ARG A 518 -5.94 11.16 26.03
CA ARG A 518 -5.53 12.54 25.72
C ARG A 518 -5.27 13.36 26.99
N MET A 519 -6.20 13.30 27.94
CA MET A 519 -6.12 14.12 29.17
C MET A 519 -4.93 13.72 30.05
N ASP A 520 -4.57 12.45 30.12
CA ASP A 520 -3.41 11.95 30.88
C ASP A 520 -2.06 12.20 30.18
N GLY A 521 -2.07 12.83 29.00
CA GLY A 521 -0.85 13.14 28.24
C GLY A 521 -0.08 11.89 27.84
N ILE A 522 -0.79 10.78 27.61
CA ILE A 522 -0.17 9.57 27.04
C ILE A 522 0.44 9.99 25.70
N PRO A 523 1.77 9.80 25.48
CA PRO A 523 2.43 10.32 24.29
C PRO A 523 1.68 9.86 23.06
N ALA A 524 1.41 10.81 22.14
CA ALA A 524 0.97 10.48 20.80
C ALA A 524 1.80 9.31 20.31
N LEU A 525 1.17 8.36 19.64
CA LEU A 525 1.85 7.18 19.09
C LEU A 525 2.97 7.63 18.12
N ASP A 526 4.07 8.10 18.70
CA ASP A 526 5.36 8.12 18.02
C ASP A 526 5.72 6.63 17.87
N ASP A 527 5.75 6.18 16.65
CA ASP A 527 6.10 4.82 16.26
C ASP A 527 5.08 3.74 16.66
N GLY A 528 4.14 3.50 15.76
CA GLY A 528 3.39 2.25 15.74
C GLY A 528 4.37 1.06 15.82
N PRO A 529 3.98 -0.08 16.42
CA PRO A 529 4.87 -1.21 16.56
C PRO A 529 5.45 -1.58 15.19
N ASP A 530 6.76 -1.42 15.04
CA ASP A 530 7.57 -1.89 13.91
C ASP A 530 7.48 -1.16 12.56
N VAL A 531 7.23 0.16 12.52
CA VAL A 531 7.49 0.93 11.30
C VAL A 531 8.98 0.90 10.93
N ASP A 532 9.88 0.81 11.90
CA ASP A 532 11.32 0.64 11.66
C ASP A 532 11.67 -0.74 11.07
N LYS A 533 10.93 -1.80 11.38
CA LYS A 533 11.14 -3.11 10.72
C LYS A 533 10.62 -3.16 9.28
N LEU A 534 9.73 -2.27 8.88
CA LEU A 534 9.36 -2.07 7.48
C LEU A 534 10.47 -1.37 6.69
N GLY A 535 11.30 -0.54 7.34
CA GLY A 535 12.47 0.11 6.74
C GLY A 535 13.64 -0.85 6.49
N GLU A 536 13.86 -1.86 7.32
CA GLU A 536 14.96 -2.82 7.16
C GLU A 536 14.73 -3.84 6.02
N HIS A 537 13.51 -4.02 5.54
CA HIS A 537 13.21 -4.86 4.36
C HIS A 537 13.27 -4.11 3.02
N PHE A 538 13.54 -2.80 3.03
CA PHE A 538 13.78 -1.99 1.84
C PHE A 538 15.26 -1.65 1.66
N GLN A 539 16.17 -2.59 1.87
CA GLN A 539 17.49 -2.51 1.22
C GLN A 539 17.26 -2.77 -0.27
N ALA A 540 17.44 -1.72 -1.06
CA ALA A 540 17.54 -1.86 -2.51
C ALA A 540 18.62 -2.90 -2.83
N PRO A 541 18.41 -3.81 -3.78
CA PRO A 541 19.48 -4.68 -4.22
C PRO A 541 20.61 -3.79 -4.77
N ASP A 542 21.77 -3.86 -4.12
CA ASP A 542 23.04 -3.34 -4.64
C ASP A 542 23.41 -4.14 -5.89
N ASP A 543 22.82 -3.81 -7.04
CA ASP A 543 23.33 -4.22 -8.35
C ASP A 543 22.58 -3.43 -9.45
N PHE A 544 23.07 -2.24 -9.71
CA PHE A 544 22.97 -1.58 -11.02
C PHE A 544 24.21 -0.72 -11.29
#